data_b45836f41b72df55d399b043e1bfe410
#
_entry.id   b45836f41b72df55d399b043e1bfe410
#
_cell.length_a   1.000
_cell.length_b   1.000
_cell.length_c   1.000
_cell.angle_alpha   90.00
_cell.angle_beta   90.00
_cell.angle_gamma   90.00
#
_symmetry.space_group_name_H-M   'P 1'
#
loop_
_entity.id
_entity.type
_entity.pdbx_description
1 polymer ?
#
loop_
_entity_poly.entity_id
_entity_poly.type
_entity_poly.pdbx_seq_one_letter_code
_entity_poly.pdbx_strand_id
1 'polypeptide(L)'
;MFVADDAPLLHSADEAARQPMSELSIPALFEQQVARDPEAIAVTFGETRLSYAALNARANRLAHHLLALGVQPEDRVAVALHRCVDLPVAMLAIFKAGAVYLPVDPNYPAERIAFMLDDARPALLLTASAAGAGMHAPGLRQWCLDDLALDGLPAHNPGLPIAPQHAAYLIYTSGSTGKPKGVLVSHRGVPHLVSTHMRRCELGPGCRVLQFASPSFDAALSELLRPLLSGATSVMAPPDDLVPGAPLAALLLRERVTHVTLPPAVLAVMPEDSLASVRYLIVAGEAVSP
;
A
#
# COMPACT_ATOMS: atom_id res chain seq x y z
N MET A 1 26.97 1.26 12.23
CA MET A 1 26.90 2.71 12.44
C MET A 1 27.69 3.36 11.30
N PHE A 2 27.02 3.69 10.20
CA PHE A 2 27.63 4.39 9.07
C PHE A 2 27.18 5.85 9.12
N VAL A 3 28.11 6.75 9.33
CA VAL A 3 27.95 8.20 9.19
C VAL A 3 28.25 8.50 7.72
N ALA A 4 27.28 9.01 6.98
CA ALA A 4 27.49 9.51 5.63
C ALA A 4 27.74 11.02 5.69
N ASP A 5 28.85 11.44 5.08
CA ASP A 5 29.27 12.82 4.90
C ASP A 5 28.27 13.63 4.07
N ASP A 6 28.13 14.91 4.46
CA ASP A 6 27.31 15.91 3.79
C ASP A 6 27.87 16.23 2.38
N ALA A 7 27.25 15.69 1.34
CA ALA A 7 27.45 16.14 -0.03
C ALA A 7 26.44 17.27 -0.36
N PRO A 8 26.85 18.40 -0.96
CA PRO A 8 25.94 19.49 -1.27
C PRO A 8 25.00 19.11 -2.41
N LEU A 9 23.68 19.28 -2.17
CA LEU A 9 22.64 19.11 -3.14
C LEU A 9 22.73 20.18 -4.25
N LEU A 10 22.85 19.73 -5.50
CA LEU A 10 22.72 20.62 -6.67
C LEU A 10 21.25 21.06 -6.80
N HIS A 11 21.00 22.31 -6.52
CA HIS A 11 19.70 22.95 -6.72
C HIS A 11 19.53 23.32 -8.19
N SER A 12 18.54 22.75 -8.87
CA SER A 12 18.12 23.19 -10.20
C SER A 12 17.01 24.24 -10.10
N ALA A 13 17.01 25.20 -11.02
CA ALA A 13 16.13 26.38 -11.04
C ALA A 13 14.62 26.13 -11.17
N ASP A 14 14.18 24.87 -11.14
CA ASP A 14 12.78 24.46 -11.28
C ASP A 14 12.06 24.25 -9.92
N GLU A 15 12.72 24.56 -8.83
CA GLU A 15 12.25 24.27 -7.46
C GLU A 15 11.28 25.33 -6.89
N ALA A 16 11.12 26.46 -7.54
CA ALA A 16 10.36 27.59 -6.99
C ALA A 16 8.82 27.45 -7.05
N ALA A 17 8.28 26.37 -7.64
CA ALA A 17 6.83 26.19 -7.83
C ALA A 17 6.25 24.89 -7.24
N ARG A 18 7.05 24.06 -6.53
CA ARG A 18 6.56 22.80 -5.95
C ARG A 18 6.36 22.95 -4.44
N GLN A 19 5.12 22.72 -3.99
CA GLN A 19 4.88 22.54 -2.55
C GLN A 19 5.83 21.46 -2.01
N PRO A 20 6.45 21.66 -0.83
CA PRO A 20 7.31 20.65 -0.23
C PRO A 20 6.50 19.36 -0.06
N MET A 21 7.11 18.22 -0.35
CA MET A 21 6.46 16.89 -0.27
C MET A 21 5.73 16.67 1.06
N SER A 22 6.23 17.26 2.15
CA SER A 22 5.67 17.16 3.49
C SER A 22 4.27 17.79 3.67
N GLU A 23 3.84 18.63 2.72
CA GLU A 23 2.56 19.32 2.77
C GLU A 23 1.49 18.67 1.86
N LEU A 24 1.85 17.60 1.16
CA LEU A 24 0.96 16.91 0.24
C LEU A 24 0.29 15.70 0.89
N SER A 25 -0.94 15.45 0.48
CA SER A 25 -1.64 14.20 0.80
C SER A 25 -1.12 13.03 -0.05
N ILE A 26 -1.40 11.79 0.38
CA ILE A 26 -1.04 10.57 -0.38
C ILE A 26 -1.58 10.62 -1.82
N PRO A 27 -2.87 10.94 -2.08
CA PRO A 27 -3.37 11.06 -3.45
C PRO A 27 -2.61 12.09 -4.27
N ALA A 28 -2.34 13.27 -3.73
CA ALA A 28 -1.62 14.33 -4.44
C ALA A 28 -0.20 13.88 -4.85
N LEU A 29 0.51 13.19 -3.97
CA LEU A 29 1.84 12.62 -4.29
C LEU A 29 1.76 11.55 -5.37
N PHE A 30 0.78 10.66 -5.31
CA PHE A 30 0.57 9.63 -6.31
C PHE A 30 0.25 10.24 -7.68
N GLU A 31 -0.65 11.23 -7.72
CA GLU A 31 -1.04 11.93 -8.95
C GLU A 31 0.13 12.69 -9.59
N GLN A 32 1.06 13.21 -8.79
CA GLN A 32 2.31 13.77 -9.32
C GLN A 32 3.18 12.71 -10.02
N GLN A 33 3.25 11.47 -9.49
CA GLN A 33 3.98 10.40 -10.18
C GLN A 33 3.29 9.99 -11.48
N VAL A 34 1.95 9.89 -11.48
CA VAL A 34 1.15 9.64 -12.69
C VAL A 34 1.43 10.70 -13.76
N ALA A 35 1.47 11.97 -13.37
CA ALA A 35 1.73 13.09 -14.31
C ALA A 35 3.17 13.06 -14.84
N ARG A 36 4.13 12.58 -14.04
CA ARG A 36 5.55 12.51 -14.40
C ARG A 36 5.84 11.43 -15.44
N ASP A 37 5.31 10.22 -15.23
CA ASP A 37 5.51 9.09 -16.13
C ASP A 37 4.29 8.15 -16.09
N PRO A 38 3.24 8.45 -16.87
CA PRO A 38 1.98 7.72 -16.87
C PRO A 38 2.14 6.26 -17.35
N GLU A 39 3.11 5.99 -18.23
CA GLU A 39 3.30 4.67 -18.83
C GLU A 39 4.25 3.76 -18.03
N ALA A 40 4.97 4.31 -17.05
CA ALA A 40 5.78 3.49 -16.15
C ALA A 40 4.92 2.44 -15.43
N ILE A 41 5.47 1.26 -15.20
CA ILE A 41 4.77 0.18 -14.49
C ILE A 41 4.73 0.51 -12.99
N ALA A 42 3.52 0.70 -12.47
CA ALA A 42 3.26 0.97 -11.06
C ALA A 42 3.15 -0.32 -10.23
N VAL A 43 2.46 -1.33 -10.76
CA VAL A 43 2.17 -2.59 -10.05
C VAL A 43 2.37 -3.78 -10.97
N THR A 44 2.94 -4.85 -10.42
CA THR A 44 2.97 -6.18 -11.06
C THR A 44 2.38 -7.23 -10.13
N PHE A 45 1.62 -8.19 -10.70
CA PHE A 45 1.10 -9.37 -10.00
C PHE A 45 1.01 -10.54 -10.99
N GLY A 46 1.88 -11.53 -10.86
CA GLY A 46 2.02 -12.57 -11.87
C GLY A 46 2.31 -11.97 -13.26
N GLU A 47 1.48 -12.31 -14.24
CA GLU A 47 1.58 -11.77 -15.61
C GLU A 47 0.95 -10.37 -15.75
N THR A 48 0.15 -9.96 -14.78
CA THR A 48 -0.55 -8.66 -14.83
C THR A 48 0.44 -7.51 -14.56
N ARG A 49 0.36 -6.49 -15.40
CA ARG A 49 1.13 -5.25 -15.31
C ARG A 49 0.18 -4.07 -15.40
N LEU A 50 0.22 -3.16 -14.44
CA LEU A 50 -0.53 -1.91 -14.49
C LEU A 50 0.43 -0.74 -14.55
N SER A 51 0.26 0.14 -15.55
CA SER A 51 0.95 1.42 -15.57
C SER A 51 0.39 2.38 -14.51
N TYR A 52 1.11 3.45 -14.21
CA TYR A 52 0.64 4.50 -13.31
C TYR A 52 -0.69 5.09 -13.80
N ALA A 53 -0.83 5.33 -15.11
CA ALA A 53 -2.07 5.82 -15.70
C ALA A 53 -3.23 4.81 -15.53
N ALA A 54 -2.98 3.52 -15.81
CA ALA A 54 -3.99 2.48 -15.68
C ALA A 54 -4.44 2.29 -14.22
N LEU A 55 -3.49 2.26 -13.28
CA LEU A 55 -3.77 2.19 -11.85
C LEU A 55 -4.58 3.39 -11.38
N ASN A 56 -4.18 4.61 -11.81
CA ASN A 56 -4.89 5.85 -11.47
C ASN A 56 -6.33 5.85 -11.99
N ALA A 57 -6.53 5.48 -13.26
CA ALA A 57 -7.85 5.43 -13.86
C ALA A 57 -8.77 4.44 -13.13
N ARG A 58 -8.29 3.25 -12.78
CA ARG A 58 -9.06 2.27 -12.01
C ARG A 58 -9.40 2.79 -10.60
N ALA A 59 -8.42 3.37 -9.91
CA ALA A 59 -8.62 3.96 -8.58
C ALA A 59 -9.61 5.14 -8.64
N ASN A 60 -9.57 5.98 -9.67
CA ASN A 60 -10.49 7.08 -9.84
C ASN A 60 -11.94 6.61 -10.03
N ARG A 61 -12.17 5.61 -10.89
CA ARG A 61 -13.51 5.04 -11.09
C ARG A 61 -14.09 4.50 -9.80
N LEU A 62 -13.29 3.74 -9.03
CA LEU A 62 -13.72 3.24 -7.73
C LEU A 62 -13.94 4.37 -6.71
N ALA A 63 -13.11 5.41 -6.71
CA ALA A 63 -13.30 6.57 -5.85
C ALA A 63 -14.62 7.30 -6.14
N HIS A 64 -14.92 7.55 -7.42
CA HIS A 64 -16.22 8.12 -7.84
C HIS A 64 -17.39 7.23 -7.42
N HIS A 65 -17.24 5.92 -7.49
CA HIS A 65 -18.27 4.99 -7.00
C HIS A 65 -18.48 5.11 -5.48
N LEU A 66 -17.41 5.14 -4.70
CA LEU A 66 -17.49 5.32 -3.24
C LEU A 66 -18.19 6.63 -2.86
N LEU A 67 -17.86 7.72 -3.55
CA LEU A 67 -18.50 9.02 -3.35
C LEU A 67 -20.00 8.98 -3.71
N ALA A 68 -20.36 8.30 -4.79
CA ALA A 68 -21.77 8.10 -5.18
C ALA A 68 -22.54 7.24 -4.18
N LEU A 69 -21.89 6.34 -3.47
CA LEU A 69 -22.46 5.56 -2.34
C LEU A 69 -22.62 6.38 -1.07
N GLY A 70 -22.16 7.64 -1.05
CA GLY A 70 -22.26 8.55 0.08
C GLY A 70 -21.11 8.47 1.08
N VAL A 71 -19.98 7.86 0.72
CA VAL A 71 -18.76 7.89 1.55
C VAL A 71 -18.30 9.33 1.72
N GLN A 72 -18.10 9.73 2.97
CA GLN A 72 -17.67 11.07 3.35
C GLN A 72 -16.18 11.09 3.73
N PRO A 73 -15.53 12.26 3.73
CA PRO A 73 -14.19 12.40 4.28
C PRO A 73 -14.09 11.85 5.71
N GLU A 74 -12.99 11.11 5.96
CA GLU A 74 -12.70 10.43 7.24
C GLU A 74 -13.63 9.26 7.60
N ASP A 75 -14.62 8.91 6.76
CA ASP A 75 -15.31 7.64 6.88
C ASP A 75 -14.33 6.47 6.72
N ARG A 76 -14.47 5.46 7.55
CA ARG A 76 -13.65 4.24 7.45
C ARG A 76 -14.23 3.32 6.41
N VAL A 77 -13.41 2.88 5.48
CA VAL A 77 -13.77 1.87 4.48
C VAL A 77 -12.90 0.64 4.72
N ALA A 78 -13.54 -0.44 5.13
CA ALA A 78 -12.86 -1.71 5.33
C ALA A 78 -12.57 -2.39 3.97
N VAL A 79 -11.39 -3.00 3.84
CA VAL A 79 -10.97 -3.73 2.65
C VAL A 79 -10.51 -5.12 3.05
N ALA A 80 -11.24 -6.12 2.59
CA ALA A 80 -10.94 -7.52 2.82
C ALA A 80 -10.65 -8.19 1.47
N LEU A 81 -9.41 -8.07 1.04
CA LEU A 81 -8.90 -8.63 -0.21
C LEU A 81 -7.66 -9.47 0.05
N HIS A 82 -7.55 -10.59 -0.66
CA HIS A 82 -6.26 -11.25 -0.83
C HIS A 82 -5.33 -10.38 -1.67
N ARG A 83 -4.03 -10.71 -1.67
CA ARG A 83 -3.08 -10.01 -2.57
C ARG A 83 -3.52 -10.15 -4.02
N CYS A 84 -3.79 -9.04 -4.66
CA CYS A 84 -4.16 -8.92 -6.07
C CYS A 84 -3.97 -7.47 -6.50
N VAL A 85 -4.11 -7.20 -7.79
CA VAL A 85 -3.99 -5.83 -8.34
C VAL A 85 -5.08 -4.88 -7.83
N ASP A 86 -6.20 -5.41 -7.32
CA ASP A 86 -7.30 -4.59 -6.81
C ASP A 86 -7.01 -4.04 -5.41
N LEU A 87 -6.05 -4.62 -4.68
CA LEU A 87 -5.66 -4.12 -3.36
C LEU A 87 -5.12 -2.67 -3.43
N PRO A 88 -4.08 -2.35 -4.22
CA PRO A 88 -3.64 -0.97 -4.38
C PRO A 88 -4.68 -0.07 -5.07
N VAL A 89 -5.53 -0.60 -5.96
CA VAL A 89 -6.66 0.14 -6.55
C VAL A 89 -7.62 0.59 -5.46
N ALA A 90 -8.08 -0.32 -4.59
CA ALA A 90 -9.00 -0.02 -3.50
C ALA A 90 -8.39 0.97 -2.49
N MET A 91 -7.12 0.75 -2.10
CA MET A 91 -6.39 1.63 -1.19
C MET A 91 -6.33 3.06 -1.74
N LEU A 92 -5.91 3.25 -2.99
CA LEU A 92 -5.82 4.56 -3.61
C LEU A 92 -7.20 5.21 -3.81
N ALA A 93 -8.21 4.43 -4.17
CA ALA A 93 -9.58 4.92 -4.33
C ALA A 93 -10.14 5.48 -3.02
N ILE A 94 -9.91 4.79 -1.91
CA ILE A 94 -10.33 5.22 -0.57
C ILE A 94 -9.64 6.53 -0.20
N PHE A 95 -8.32 6.63 -0.40
CA PHE A 95 -7.59 7.88 -0.17
C PHE A 95 -8.10 9.01 -1.04
N LYS A 96 -8.40 8.76 -2.34
CA LYS A 96 -8.95 9.77 -3.27
C LYS A 96 -10.37 10.22 -2.91
N ALA A 97 -11.15 9.35 -2.27
CA ALA A 97 -12.46 9.70 -1.70
C ALA A 97 -12.35 10.46 -0.36
N GLY A 98 -11.14 10.70 0.15
CA GLY A 98 -10.91 11.35 1.45
C GLY A 98 -11.18 10.45 2.64
N ALA A 99 -11.41 9.16 2.41
CA ALA A 99 -11.79 8.17 3.42
C ALA A 99 -10.56 7.48 4.03
N VAL A 100 -10.78 6.77 5.13
CA VAL A 100 -9.77 6.06 5.90
C VAL A 100 -9.72 4.61 5.47
N TYR A 101 -8.57 4.15 5.00
CA TYR A 101 -8.33 2.77 4.61
C TYR A 101 -8.18 1.88 5.85
N LEU A 102 -9.05 0.87 5.97
CA LEU A 102 -9.01 -0.15 7.04
C LEU A 102 -8.74 -1.53 6.41
N PRO A 103 -7.50 -2.02 6.37
CA PRO A 103 -7.22 -3.36 5.88
C PRO A 103 -7.67 -4.42 6.89
N VAL A 104 -8.34 -5.44 6.38
CA VAL A 104 -8.78 -6.63 7.10
C VAL A 104 -8.24 -7.85 6.37
N ASP A 105 -7.37 -8.63 7.01
CA ASP A 105 -6.88 -9.88 6.41
C ASP A 105 -8.00 -10.93 6.40
N PRO A 106 -8.45 -11.42 5.23
CA PRO A 106 -9.50 -12.44 5.15
C PRO A 106 -9.13 -13.75 5.85
N ASN A 107 -7.84 -14.00 6.09
CA ASN A 107 -7.34 -15.20 6.74
C ASN A 107 -7.38 -15.11 8.29
N TYR A 108 -7.76 -13.98 8.86
CA TYR A 108 -7.90 -13.86 10.30
C TYR A 108 -9.09 -14.68 10.82
N PRO A 109 -9.03 -15.16 12.08
CA PRO A 109 -10.18 -15.77 12.72
C PRO A 109 -11.41 -14.84 12.66
N ALA A 110 -12.58 -15.43 12.42
CA ALA A 110 -13.84 -14.69 12.27
C ALA A 110 -14.13 -13.75 13.46
N GLU A 111 -13.82 -14.19 14.69
CA GLU A 111 -13.98 -13.38 15.91
C GLU A 111 -13.10 -12.12 15.89
N ARG A 112 -11.88 -12.23 15.35
CA ARG A 112 -10.97 -11.08 15.21
C ARG A 112 -11.48 -10.09 14.18
N ILE A 113 -11.96 -10.58 13.04
CA ILE A 113 -12.57 -9.74 11.99
C ILE A 113 -13.80 -9.03 12.55
N ALA A 114 -14.71 -9.77 13.21
CA ALA A 114 -15.91 -9.20 13.81
C ALA A 114 -15.56 -8.11 14.84
N PHE A 115 -14.58 -8.35 15.71
CA PHE A 115 -14.10 -7.35 16.66
C PHE A 115 -13.58 -6.08 15.96
N MET A 116 -12.75 -6.22 14.93
CA MET A 116 -12.17 -5.09 14.19
C MET A 116 -13.27 -4.26 13.51
N LEU A 117 -14.26 -4.91 12.90
CA LEU A 117 -15.38 -4.24 12.23
C LEU A 117 -16.34 -3.55 13.23
N ASP A 118 -16.62 -4.18 14.37
CA ASP A 118 -17.45 -3.60 15.41
C ASP A 118 -16.80 -2.38 16.08
N ASP A 119 -15.51 -2.46 16.37
CA ASP A 119 -14.74 -1.36 17.00
C ASP A 119 -14.51 -0.21 16.00
N ALA A 120 -14.12 -0.51 14.77
CA ALA A 120 -13.83 0.49 13.74
C ALA A 120 -15.10 1.12 13.15
N ARG A 121 -16.23 0.43 13.14
CA ARG A 121 -17.53 0.85 12.56
C ARG A 121 -17.37 1.46 11.15
N PRO A 122 -16.85 0.70 10.18
CA PRO A 122 -16.68 1.23 8.84
C PRO A 122 -18.03 1.54 8.17
N ALA A 123 -18.05 2.54 7.29
CA ALA A 123 -19.23 2.91 6.51
C ALA A 123 -19.62 1.81 5.51
N LEU A 124 -18.61 1.07 5.01
CA LEU A 124 -18.80 -0.08 4.13
C LEU A 124 -17.56 -1.01 4.15
N LEU A 125 -17.73 -2.21 3.60
CA LEU A 125 -16.69 -3.21 3.38
C LEU A 125 -16.56 -3.49 1.89
N LEU A 126 -15.35 -3.33 1.35
CA LEU A 126 -14.97 -3.81 0.02
C LEU A 126 -14.36 -5.21 0.14
N THR A 127 -14.83 -6.11 -0.68
CA THR A 127 -14.34 -7.49 -0.74
C THR A 127 -14.25 -7.98 -2.20
N ALA A 128 -13.81 -9.20 -2.41
CA ALA A 128 -13.88 -9.91 -3.68
C ALA A 128 -14.53 -11.27 -3.46
N SER A 129 -15.07 -11.90 -4.51
CA SER A 129 -15.79 -13.19 -4.43
C SER A 129 -14.97 -14.27 -3.71
N ALA A 130 -13.66 -14.34 -3.99
CA ALA A 130 -12.75 -15.28 -3.34
C ALA A 130 -12.48 -14.99 -1.85
N ALA A 131 -12.56 -13.73 -1.42
CA ALA A 131 -12.26 -13.30 -0.05
C ALA A 131 -13.53 -13.15 0.81
N GLY A 132 -14.67 -12.86 0.18
CA GLY A 132 -15.94 -12.63 0.87
C GLY A 132 -16.68 -13.88 1.32
N ALA A 133 -16.30 -15.06 0.81
CA ALA A 133 -16.92 -16.33 1.16
C ALA A 133 -16.65 -16.68 2.63
N GLY A 134 -17.53 -16.31 3.54
CA GLY A 134 -17.40 -16.52 4.99
C GLY A 134 -17.23 -15.24 5.82
N MET A 135 -17.14 -14.10 5.20
CA MET A 135 -17.08 -12.82 5.93
C MET A 135 -18.50 -12.34 6.25
N HIS A 136 -18.95 -12.68 7.46
CA HIS A 136 -20.29 -12.31 7.91
C HIS A 136 -20.19 -11.05 8.79
N ALA A 137 -20.61 -9.91 8.25
CA ALA A 137 -20.69 -8.64 8.99
C ALA A 137 -22.14 -8.12 8.96
N PRO A 138 -23.01 -8.59 9.87
CA PRO A 138 -24.43 -8.20 9.89
C PRO A 138 -24.60 -6.68 10.01
N GLY A 139 -25.46 -6.13 9.13
CA GLY A 139 -25.73 -4.68 9.13
C GLY A 139 -24.69 -3.80 8.45
N LEU A 140 -23.51 -4.34 8.08
CA LEU A 140 -22.51 -3.60 7.32
C LEU A 140 -22.77 -3.76 5.81
N ARG A 141 -22.83 -2.63 5.09
CA ARG A 141 -22.91 -2.66 3.62
C ARG A 141 -21.64 -3.27 3.05
N GLN A 142 -21.81 -4.30 2.23
CA GLN A 142 -20.69 -5.01 1.58
C GLN A 142 -20.79 -4.84 0.07
N TRP A 143 -19.65 -4.62 -0.56
CA TRP A 143 -19.53 -4.52 -2.01
C TRP A 143 -18.42 -5.43 -2.50
N CYS A 144 -18.79 -6.34 -3.41
CA CYS A 144 -17.84 -7.21 -4.09
C CYS A 144 -17.28 -6.48 -5.30
N LEU A 145 -15.97 -6.26 -5.34
CA LEU A 145 -15.32 -5.54 -6.45
C LEU A 145 -15.52 -6.24 -7.79
N ASP A 146 -15.62 -7.57 -7.79
CA ASP A 146 -15.81 -8.36 -9.01
C ASP A 146 -17.19 -8.09 -9.67
N ASP A 147 -18.17 -7.65 -8.88
CA ASP A 147 -19.53 -7.39 -9.33
C ASP A 147 -19.76 -5.93 -9.74
N LEU A 148 -18.75 -5.05 -9.55
CA LEU A 148 -18.90 -3.63 -9.82
C LEU A 148 -18.71 -3.28 -11.30
N ALA A 149 -19.71 -2.67 -11.93
CA ALA A 149 -19.63 -2.11 -13.28
C ALA A 149 -18.97 -0.72 -13.22
N LEU A 150 -17.64 -0.65 -13.14
CA LEU A 150 -16.89 0.60 -12.98
C LEU A 150 -16.54 1.29 -14.32
N ASP A 151 -16.63 0.59 -15.45
CA ASP A 151 -16.13 1.08 -16.75
C ASP A 151 -16.82 2.36 -17.24
N GLY A 152 -18.08 2.58 -16.86
CA GLY A 152 -18.83 3.79 -17.20
C GLY A 152 -18.54 5.00 -16.30
N LEU A 153 -17.76 4.83 -15.22
CA LEU A 153 -17.49 5.90 -14.26
C LEU A 153 -16.31 6.78 -14.69
N PRO A 154 -16.26 8.04 -14.20
CA PRO A 154 -15.19 8.97 -14.54
C PRO A 154 -13.82 8.44 -14.15
N ALA A 155 -12.86 8.52 -15.08
CA ALA A 155 -11.47 8.10 -14.86
C ALA A 155 -10.54 9.27 -14.45
N HIS A 156 -11.05 10.52 -14.39
CA HIS A 156 -10.30 11.67 -13.90
C HIS A 156 -10.27 11.70 -12.36
N ASN A 157 -9.27 12.37 -11.81
CA ASN A 157 -9.12 12.50 -10.36
C ASN A 157 -10.35 13.19 -9.75
N PRO A 158 -10.89 12.71 -8.60
CA PRO A 158 -12.03 13.35 -7.94
C PRO A 158 -11.78 14.79 -7.51
N GLY A 159 -10.52 15.17 -7.27
CA GLY A 159 -10.12 16.54 -6.94
C GLY A 159 -10.57 17.03 -5.56
N LEU A 160 -10.83 16.11 -4.62
CA LEU A 160 -11.22 16.49 -3.26
C LEU A 160 -10.05 17.16 -2.52
N PRO A 161 -10.30 18.21 -1.73
CA PRO A 161 -9.29 18.82 -0.88
C PRO A 161 -9.02 17.93 0.33
N ILE A 162 -7.89 17.21 0.29
CA ILE A 162 -7.48 16.31 1.39
C ILE A 162 -6.29 16.94 2.11
N ALA A 163 -6.54 17.39 3.34
CA ALA A 163 -5.50 17.97 4.16
C ALA A 163 -4.54 16.89 4.70
N PRO A 164 -3.23 17.18 4.85
CA PRO A 164 -2.28 16.23 5.42
C PRO A 164 -2.65 15.69 6.80
N GLN A 165 -3.45 16.42 7.56
CA GLN A 165 -3.91 16.06 8.90
C GLN A 165 -5.09 15.08 8.88
N HIS A 166 -5.83 14.96 7.77
CA HIS A 166 -6.90 13.98 7.66
C HIS A 166 -6.35 12.58 7.87
N ALA A 167 -7.16 11.71 8.47
CA ALA A 167 -6.83 10.32 8.66
C ALA A 167 -6.69 9.60 7.30
N ALA A 168 -5.64 8.83 7.15
CA ALA A 168 -5.37 8.05 5.94
C ALA A 168 -5.72 6.57 6.14
N TYR A 169 -5.26 5.98 7.23
CA TYR A 169 -5.49 4.55 7.48
C TYR A 169 -5.60 4.23 8.97
N LEU A 170 -6.25 3.11 9.24
CA LEU A 170 -6.44 2.52 10.56
C LEU A 170 -5.87 1.11 10.58
N ILE A 171 -4.83 0.87 11.38
CA ILE A 171 -4.19 -0.45 11.51
C ILE A 171 -4.42 -0.98 12.94
N TYR A 172 -4.82 -2.26 13.03
CA TYR A 172 -4.96 -2.94 14.31
C TYR A 172 -3.67 -3.64 14.71
N THR A 173 -3.13 -3.28 15.87
CA THR A 173 -1.96 -3.91 16.47
C THR A 173 -2.35 -4.80 17.64
N SER A 174 -1.50 -5.78 18.00
CA SER A 174 -1.69 -6.57 19.21
C SER A 174 -1.55 -5.67 20.44
N GLY A 175 -2.65 -5.44 21.15
CA GLY A 175 -2.63 -4.65 22.38
C GLY A 175 -1.95 -5.40 23.54
N SER A 176 -1.28 -4.69 24.43
CA SER A 176 -0.67 -5.24 25.67
C SER A 176 -1.70 -5.92 26.60
N THR A 177 -2.99 -5.63 26.41
CA THR A 177 -4.12 -6.21 27.16
C THR A 177 -4.75 -7.42 26.48
N GLY A 178 -4.14 -7.95 25.40
CA GLY A 178 -4.65 -9.07 24.62
C GLY A 178 -5.73 -8.71 23.58
N LYS A 179 -6.36 -7.54 23.69
CA LYS A 179 -7.31 -7.06 22.67
C LYS A 179 -6.60 -6.19 21.63
N PRO A 180 -6.90 -6.37 20.33
CA PRO A 180 -6.36 -5.51 19.29
C PRO A 180 -6.69 -4.03 19.54
N LYS A 181 -5.75 -3.13 19.21
CA LYS A 181 -5.94 -1.67 19.31
C LYS A 181 -5.81 -1.06 17.92
N GLY A 182 -6.79 -0.27 17.52
CA GLY A 182 -6.74 0.50 16.28
C GLY A 182 -5.84 1.73 16.42
N VAL A 183 -4.87 1.88 15.51
CA VAL A 183 -3.98 3.04 15.41
C VAL A 183 -4.35 3.81 14.15
N LEU A 184 -4.88 5.01 14.35
CA LEU A 184 -5.27 5.92 13.27
C LEU A 184 -4.07 6.77 12.87
N VAL A 185 -3.72 6.76 11.59
CA VAL A 185 -2.57 7.49 11.04
C VAL A 185 -3.02 8.47 9.96
N SER A 186 -2.50 9.70 10.02
CA SER A 186 -2.82 10.75 9.03
C SER A 186 -1.95 10.65 7.79
N HIS A 187 -2.35 11.36 6.71
CA HIS A 187 -1.55 11.48 5.50
C HIS A 187 -0.16 12.11 5.77
N ARG A 188 -0.03 12.96 6.79
CA ARG A 188 1.16 13.79 7.08
C ARG A 188 2.47 13.01 7.23
N GLY A 189 2.43 11.81 7.82
CA GLY A 189 3.63 11.01 8.09
C GLY A 189 4.22 10.33 6.85
N VAL A 190 3.38 10.02 5.87
CA VAL A 190 3.75 9.22 4.70
C VAL A 190 4.78 9.92 3.79
N PRO A 191 4.65 11.22 3.46
CA PRO A 191 5.64 11.93 2.67
C PRO A 191 7.05 11.89 3.26
N HIS A 192 7.18 12.00 4.59
CA HIS A 192 8.47 11.89 5.27
C HIS A 192 9.07 10.49 5.18
N LEU A 193 8.24 9.46 5.35
CA LEU A 193 8.65 8.07 5.17
C LEU A 193 9.20 7.86 3.75
N VAL A 194 8.46 8.29 2.73
CA VAL A 194 8.84 8.13 1.32
C VAL A 194 10.13 8.90 1.02
N SER A 195 10.23 10.17 1.41
CA SER A 195 11.42 10.99 1.18
C SER A 195 12.67 10.41 1.85
N THR A 196 12.52 9.82 3.04
CA THR A 196 13.61 9.13 3.73
C THR A 196 14.10 7.92 2.95
N HIS A 197 13.19 7.09 2.42
CA HIS A 197 13.57 5.94 1.60
C HIS A 197 14.15 6.35 0.24
N MET A 198 13.63 7.41 -0.39
CA MET A 198 14.22 7.95 -1.62
C MET A 198 15.68 8.36 -1.42
N ARG A 199 16.00 9.00 -0.29
CA ARG A 199 17.36 9.45 0.01
C ARG A 199 18.28 8.33 0.51
N ARG A 200 17.80 7.49 1.45
CA ARG A 200 18.64 6.49 2.13
C ARG A 200 18.73 5.17 1.40
N CYS A 201 17.72 4.83 0.62
CA CYS A 201 17.65 3.57 -0.11
C CYS A 201 17.60 3.79 -1.62
N GLU A 202 17.92 4.99 -2.12
CA GLU A 202 17.91 5.34 -3.54
C GLU A 202 16.62 4.89 -4.26
N LEU A 203 15.49 4.96 -3.55
CA LEU A 203 14.20 4.51 -4.06
C LEU A 203 13.66 5.51 -5.09
N GLY A 204 13.30 5.02 -6.28
CA GLY A 204 12.75 5.86 -7.34
C GLY A 204 12.46 5.07 -8.61
N PRO A 205 12.31 5.74 -9.76
CA PRO A 205 12.07 5.11 -11.06
C PRO A 205 13.07 4.01 -11.36
N GLY A 206 12.60 2.88 -11.89
CA GLY A 206 13.41 1.70 -12.16
C GLY A 206 13.65 0.78 -10.96
N CYS A 207 13.34 1.20 -9.73
CA CYS A 207 13.33 0.33 -8.57
C CYS A 207 12.10 -0.57 -8.54
N ARG A 208 12.25 -1.75 -7.95
CA ARG A 208 11.20 -2.77 -7.81
C ARG A 208 11.12 -3.22 -6.35
N VAL A 209 10.01 -2.90 -5.69
CA VAL A 209 9.81 -3.13 -4.26
C VAL A 209 8.86 -4.30 -4.06
N LEU A 210 9.28 -5.34 -3.34
CA LEU A 210 8.40 -6.46 -3.01
C LEU A 210 7.39 -6.06 -1.93
N GLN A 211 6.13 -6.40 -2.17
CA GLN A 211 5.07 -6.40 -1.16
C GLN A 211 5.02 -7.79 -0.51
N PHE A 212 5.67 -7.93 0.65
CA PHE A 212 5.83 -9.19 1.38
C PHE A 212 4.89 -9.31 2.57
N ALA A 213 4.77 -8.27 3.39
CA ALA A 213 3.99 -8.29 4.63
C ALA A 213 2.50 -8.57 4.39
N SER A 214 1.81 -9.18 5.38
CA SER A 214 0.34 -9.31 5.30
C SER A 214 -0.32 -7.93 5.19
N PRO A 215 -1.38 -7.80 4.36
CA PRO A 215 -2.07 -6.52 4.12
C PRO A 215 -2.54 -5.78 5.38
N SER A 216 -2.75 -6.48 6.48
CA SER A 216 -3.21 -5.89 7.76
C SER A 216 -2.09 -5.30 8.63
N PHE A 217 -0.83 -5.39 8.20
CA PHE A 217 0.29 -4.75 8.90
C PHE A 217 0.68 -3.41 8.26
N ASP A 218 1.17 -2.49 9.07
CA ASP A 218 1.70 -1.20 8.63
C ASP A 218 2.87 -1.34 7.64
N ALA A 219 3.68 -2.40 7.79
CA ALA A 219 4.73 -2.74 6.84
C ALA A 219 4.18 -2.92 5.41
N ALA A 220 3.02 -3.58 5.23
CA ALA A 220 2.41 -3.77 3.92
C ALA A 220 2.01 -2.44 3.27
N LEU A 221 1.46 -1.50 4.05
CA LEU A 221 1.16 -0.15 3.55
C LEU A 221 2.44 0.59 3.14
N SER A 222 3.49 0.47 3.94
CA SER A 222 4.80 1.04 3.60
C SER A 222 5.36 0.43 2.31
N GLU A 223 5.24 -0.89 2.11
CA GLU A 223 5.68 -1.60 0.91
C GLU A 223 4.89 -1.23 -0.35
N LEU A 224 3.63 -0.81 -0.22
CA LEU A 224 2.81 -0.30 -1.31
C LEU A 224 3.05 1.20 -1.56
N LEU A 225 3.02 2.02 -0.52
CA LEU A 225 3.06 3.48 -0.66
C LEU A 225 4.45 3.98 -1.09
N ARG A 226 5.53 3.40 -0.56
CA ARG A 226 6.89 3.82 -0.92
C ARG A 226 7.15 3.76 -2.43
N PRO A 227 6.93 2.62 -3.12
CA PRO A 227 7.13 2.56 -4.57
C PRO A 227 6.17 3.46 -5.32
N LEU A 228 4.87 3.42 -5.01
CA LEU A 228 3.85 4.17 -5.74
C LEU A 228 4.02 5.70 -5.64
N LEU A 229 4.58 6.20 -4.54
CA LEU A 229 4.81 7.64 -4.33
C LEU A 229 6.22 8.10 -4.73
N SER A 230 7.09 7.18 -5.17
CA SER A 230 8.46 7.51 -5.62
C SER A 230 8.70 7.27 -7.12
N GLY A 231 7.71 6.76 -7.85
CA GLY A 231 7.86 6.40 -9.27
C GLY A 231 8.45 5.00 -9.50
N ALA A 232 8.57 4.17 -8.45
CA ALA A 232 9.04 2.80 -8.53
C ALA A 232 7.88 1.81 -8.82
N THR A 233 8.21 0.54 -9.05
CA THR A 233 7.22 -0.54 -9.24
C THR A 233 6.98 -1.29 -7.93
N SER A 234 5.73 -1.46 -7.53
CA SER A 234 5.32 -2.41 -6.49
C SER A 234 5.20 -3.80 -7.09
N VAL A 235 5.98 -4.74 -6.59
CA VAL A 235 5.94 -6.15 -7.00
C VAL A 235 5.08 -6.90 -5.99
N MET A 236 3.96 -7.44 -6.44
CA MET A 236 3.06 -8.25 -5.66
C MET A 236 3.05 -9.68 -6.21
N ALA A 237 2.83 -10.66 -5.36
CA ALA A 237 2.85 -12.06 -5.74
C ALA A 237 1.80 -12.87 -4.97
N PRO A 238 1.37 -14.05 -5.52
CA PRO A 238 0.54 -14.99 -4.79
C PRO A 238 1.23 -15.51 -3.53
N PRO A 239 0.47 -15.96 -2.52
CA PRO A 239 1.03 -16.46 -1.26
C PRO A 239 2.09 -17.55 -1.43
N ASP A 240 1.90 -18.44 -2.39
CA ASP A 240 2.82 -19.57 -2.64
C ASP A 240 4.22 -19.11 -3.07
N ASP A 241 4.32 -18.03 -3.83
CA ASP A 241 5.59 -17.42 -4.24
C ASP A 241 6.30 -16.67 -3.08
N LEU A 242 5.56 -16.32 -2.03
CA LEU A 242 6.06 -15.59 -0.87
C LEU A 242 6.51 -16.53 0.28
N VAL A 243 6.40 -17.83 0.09
CA VAL A 243 6.88 -18.82 1.09
C VAL A 243 8.39 -18.67 1.25
N PRO A 244 8.90 -18.48 2.50
CA PRO A 244 10.33 -18.36 2.77
C PRO A 244 11.14 -19.53 2.21
N GLY A 245 12.33 -19.24 1.71
CA GLY A 245 13.21 -20.23 1.08
C GLY A 245 13.18 -20.16 -0.45
N ALA A 246 13.19 -21.31 -1.12
CA ALA A 246 13.34 -21.40 -2.58
C ALA A 246 12.23 -20.66 -3.38
N PRO A 247 10.95 -20.70 -3.01
CA PRO A 247 9.90 -19.96 -3.73
C PRO A 247 10.15 -18.44 -3.70
N LEU A 248 10.42 -17.88 -2.53
CA LEU A 248 10.70 -16.46 -2.38
C LEU A 248 11.99 -16.07 -3.12
N ALA A 249 13.03 -16.88 -3.05
CA ALA A 249 14.27 -16.66 -3.78
C ALA A 249 14.03 -16.59 -5.30
N ALA A 250 13.26 -17.54 -5.85
CA ALA A 250 12.89 -17.56 -7.26
C ALA A 250 12.10 -16.31 -7.68
N LEU A 251 11.17 -15.85 -6.84
CA LEU A 251 10.41 -14.63 -7.05
C LEU A 251 11.32 -13.40 -7.11
N LEU A 252 12.22 -13.23 -6.13
CA LEU A 252 13.13 -12.09 -6.07
C LEU A 252 13.97 -11.97 -7.33
N LEU A 253 14.49 -13.09 -7.83
CA LEU A 253 15.30 -13.14 -9.04
C LEU A 253 14.45 -12.90 -10.30
N ARG A 254 13.33 -13.62 -10.45
CA ARG A 254 12.44 -13.53 -11.61
C ARG A 254 11.92 -12.11 -11.80
N GLU A 255 11.49 -11.49 -10.72
CA GLU A 255 10.94 -10.12 -10.73
C GLU A 255 12.03 -9.05 -10.61
N ARG A 256 13.31 -9.42 -10.52
CA ARG A 256 14.44 -8.49 -10.34
C ARG A 256 14.16 -7.49 -9.22
N VAL A 257 13.72 -7.99 -8.07
CA VAL A 257 13.41 -7.16 -6.90
C VAL A 257 14.67 -6.46 -6.43
N THR A 258 14.59 -5.14 -6.29
CA THR A 258 15.72 -4.30 -5.85
C THR A 258 15.63 -3.90 -4.39
N HIS A 259 14.41 -3.85 -3.85
CA HIS A 259 14.14 -3.44 -2.47
C HIS A 259 13.19 -4.44 -1.83
N VAL A 260 13.54 -4.92 -0.64
CA VAL A 260 12.70 -5.85 0.11
C VAL A 260 12.79 -5.58 1.61
N THR A 261 11.67 -5.76 2.30
CA THR A 261 11.61 -5.77 3.77
C THR A 261 11.31 -7.19 4.21
N LEU A 262 12.19 -7.81 5.01
CA LEU A 262 12.02 -9.18 5.49
C LEU A 262 12.30 -9.29 6.99
N PRO A 263 11.57 -10.14 7.72
CA PRO A 263 11.92 -10.51 9.09
C PRO A 263 13.23 -11.30 9.15
N PRO A 264 13.99 -11.22 10.26
CA PRO A 264 15.18 -12.04 10.48
C PRO A 264 14.94 -13.55 10.30
N ALA A 265 13.82 -14.07 10.80
CA ALA A 265 13.45 -15.48 10.66
C ALA A 265 13.29 -15.91 9.19
N VAL A 266 12.81 -15.04 8.33
CA VAL A 266 12.73 -15.32 6.88
C VAL A 266 14.11 -15.37 6.26
N LEU A 267 14.98 -14.42 6.59
CA LEU A 267 16.35 -14.39 6.08
C LEU A 267 17.15 -15.62 6.45
N ALA A 268 16.94 -16.15 7.65
CA ALA A 268 17.67 -17.32 8.15
C ALA A 268 17.44 -18.60 7.33
N VAL A 269 16.34 -18.67 6.55
CA VAL A 269 16.00 -19.84 5.74
C VAL A 269 16.14 -19.59 4.22
N MET A 270 16.61 -18.39 3.85
CA MET A 270 16.84 -18.07 2.44
C MET A 270 18.10 -18.77 1.93
N PRO A 271 18.07 -19.32 0.68
CA PRO A 271 19.25 -19.86 0.05
C PRO A 271 20.38 -18.81 -0.13
N GLU A 272 21.63 -19.26 -0.16
CA GLU A 272 22.74 -18.41 -0.57
C GLU A 272 22.48 -17.82 -1.95
N ASP A 273 22.97 -16.61 -2.20
CA ASP A 273 22.79 -15.84 -3.44
C ASP A 273 21.34 -15.47 -3.81
N SER A 274 20.34 -15.81 -2.97
CA SER A 274 18.93 -15.50 -3.22
C SER A 274 18.63 -14.00 -3.30
N LEU A 275 19.51 -13.16 -2.76
CA LEU A 275 19.38 -11.70 -2.73
C LEU A 275 20.22 -11.00 -3.82
N ALA A 276 20.71 -11.71 -4.84
CA ALA A 276 21.61 -11.14 -5.85
C ALA A 276 21.03 -9.94 -6.61
N SER A 277 19.71 -9.83 -6.76
CA SER A 277 19.05 -8.66 -7.38
C SER A 277 18.75 -7.54 -6.38
N VAL A 278 18.80 -7.82 -5.07
CA VAL A 278 18.41 -6.90 -4.01
C VAL A 278 19.55 -5.92 -3.72
N ARG A 279 19.26 -4.64 -3.88
CA ARG A 279 20.21 -3.55 -3.54
C ARG A 279 20.03 -3.09 -2.10
N TYR A 280 18.77 -3.09 -1.62
CA TYR A 280 18.42 -2.61 -0.29
C TYR A 280 17.52 -3.62 0.42
N LEU A 281 18.06 -4.19 1.48
CA LEU A 281 17.36 -5.07 2.40
C LEU A 281 17.03 -4.29 3.68
N ILE A 282 15.76 -4.25 4.03
CA ILE A 282 15.29 -3.73 5.32
C ILE A 282 14.93 -4.92 6.19
N VAL A 283 15.54 -5.00 7.37
CA VAL A 283 15.23 -6.05 8.34
C VAL A 283 14.32 -5.46 9.40
N ALA A 284 13.10 -6.02 9.53
CA ALA A 284 12.06 -5.50 10.42
C ALA A 284 11.13 -6.60 10.93
N GLY A 285 10.35 -6.29 11.97
CA GLY A 285 9.32 -7.16 12.55
C GLY A 285 9.75 -7.93 13.77
N GLU A 286 11.05 -8.19 13.93
CA GLU A 286 11.62 -8.94 15.07
C GLU A 286 12.98 -8.35 15.45
N ALA A 287 13.46 -8.68 16.64
CA ALA A 287 14.83 -8.35 17.04
C ALA A 287 15.82 -9.18 16.21
N VAL A 288 16.86 -8.51 15.72
CA VAL A 288 17.98 -9.20 15.07
C VAL A 288 18.83 -9.83 16.15
N SER A 289 18.93 -11.16 16.15
CA SER A 289 19.88 -11.86 17.03
C SER A 289 21.32 -11.56 16.60
N PRO A 290 22.26 -11.47 17.56
CA PRO A 290 23.66 -11.25 17.26
C PRO A 290 24.25 -12.34 16.36
#